data_54c014d991f9d9d76b000f70baf8c885
#
_entry.id   54c014d991f9d9d76b000f70baf8c885
#
_cell.length_a   1.000
_cell.length_b   1.000
_cell.length_c   1.000
_cell.angle_alpha   90.00
_cell.angle_beta   90.00
_cell.angle_gamma   90.00
#
_symmetry.space_group_name_H-M   'P 1'
#
loop_
_entity.id
_entity.type
_entity.pdbx_description
1 polymer ?
#
loop_
_entity_poly.entity_id
_entity_poly.type
_entity_poly.pdbx_seq_one_letter_code
_entity_poly.pdbx_strand_id
1 'polypeptide(L)'
;MTTPIEVTEELRSTLVRVGNYTHPLFSDLEVAKNSGMSALPLPGQALLLLAGGAAENSGLIDDAIALVGLSETLFLKPAFTGDFVTLELTELDRTPTSKGDKAIANFAWEITNQRGEILATTTAKMLMRA
;
A
#
# COMPACT_ATOMS: atom_id res chain seq x y z
N MET A 1 -10.63 -4.61 8.12
CA MET A 1 -9.85 -5.15 7.00
C MET A 1 -10.54 -4.79 5.69
N THR A 2 -9.81 -4.35 4.71
CA THR A 2 -10.37 -3.94 3.42
C THR A 2 -10.69 -5.14 2.54
N THR A 3 -11.44 -4.90 1.45
CA THR A 3 -11.69 -5.91 0.43
C THR A 3 -10.38 -6.29 -0.26
N PRO A 4 -10.07 -7.59 -0.45
CA PRO A 4 -8.86 -8.00 -1.13
C PRO A 4 -8.77 -7.47 -2.56
N ILE A 5 -7.56 -7.08 -2.96
CA ILE A 5 -7.26 -6.64 -4.33
C ILE A 5 -6.40 -7.71 -4.98
N GLU A 6 -6.86 -8.26 -6.10
CA GLU A 6 -6.05 -9.21 -6.85
C GLU A 6 -4.96 -8.49 -7.62
N VAL A 7 -3.72 -8.94 -7.45
CA VAL A 7 -2.58 -8.48 -8.25
C VAL A 7 -2.57 -9.29 -9.53
N THR A 8 -3.31 -8.83 -10.53
CA THR A 8 -3.29 -9.47 -11.85
C THR A 8 -2.01 -9.08 -12.59
N GLU A 9 -1.62 -9.88 -13.60
CA GLU A 9 -0.47 -9.52 -14.43
C GLU A 9 -0.71 -8.19 -15.16
N GLU A 10 -1.94 -7.94 -15.59
CA GLU A 10 -2.28 -6.68 -16.23
C GLU A 10 -2.08 -5.50 -15.29
N LEU A 11 -2.55 -5.62 -14.03
CA LEU A 11 -2.36 -4.57 -13.03
C LEU A 11 -0.88 -4.34 -12.75
N ARG A 12 -0.14 -5.42 -12.50
CA ARG A 12 1.29 -5.35 -12.20
C ARG A 12 2.07 -4.67 -13.34
N SER A 13 1.89 -5.15 -14.57
CA SER A 13 2.62 -4.61 -15.72
C SER A 13 2.22 -3.17 -16.02
N THR A 14 0.94 -2.80 -15.79
CA THR A 14 0.49 -1.43 -15.94
C THR A 14 1.19 -0.50 -14.95
N LEU A 15 1.29 -0.91 -13.69
CA LEU A 15 1.94 -0.11 -12.66
C LEU A 15 3.45 0.01 -12.90
N VAL A 16 4.09 -1.05 -13.38
CA VAL A 16 5.50 -1.01 -13.80
C VAL A 16 5.70 0.01 -14.92
N ARG A 17 4.83 -0.02 -15.93
CA ARG A 17 4.90 0.90 -17.06
C ARG A 17 4.64 2.34 -16.65
N VAL A 18 3.58 2.59 -15.89
CA VAL A 18 3.19 3.94 -15.44
C VAL A 18 4.28 4.54 -14.56
N GLY A 19 4.87 3.73 -13.68
CA GLY A 19 5.96 4.17 -12.81
C GLY A 19 7.31 4.26 -13.49
N ASN A 20 7.40 3.79 -14.74
CA ASN A 20 8.65 3.76 -15.51
C ASN A 20 9.76 2.96 -14.81
N TYR A 21 9.41 1.82 -14.24
CA TYR A 21 10.37 0.91 -13.63
C TYR A 21 11.04 0.11 -14.73
N THR A 22 12.30 0.43 -15.03
CA THR A 22 13.03 -0.16 -16.17
C THR A 22 14.01 -1.24 -15.76
N HIS A 23 14.20 -1.49 -14.46
CA HIS A 23 15.09 -2.55 -14.01
C HIS A 23 14.55 -3.91 -14.45
N PRO A 24 15.41 -4.81 -14.99
CA PRO A 24 14.97 -6.11 -15.50
C PRO A 24 14.26 -6.99 -14.45
N LEU A 25 14.46 -6.73 -13.17
CA LEU A 25 13.76 -7.42 -12.08
C LEU A 25 12.23 -7.41 -12.29
N PHE A 26 11.69 -6.34 -12.88
CA PHE A 26 10.25 -6.16 -13.06
C PHE A 26 9.73 -6.68 -14.40
N SER A 27 10.61 -7.10 -15.31
CA SER A 27 10.21 -7.49 -16.67
C SER A 27 10.79 -8.82 -17.15
N ASP A 28 11.87 -9.29 -16.53
CA ASP A 28 12.57 -10.52 -16.93
C ASP A 28 12.48 -11.56 -15.80
N LEU A 29 11.68 -12.60 -16.04
CA LEU A 29 11.44 -13.65 -15.04
C LEU A 29 12.74 -14.34 -14.61
N GLU A 30 13.68 -14.56 -15.54
CA GLU A 30 14.95 -15.22 -15.22
C GLU A 30 15.79 -14.35 -14.28
N VAL A 31 15.84 -13.03 -14.52
CA VAL A 31 16.51 -12.09 -13.64
C VAL A 31 15.85 -12.09 -12.26
N ALA A 32 14.54 -12.09 -12.21
CA ALA A 32 13.79 -12.14 -10.95
C ALA A 32 14.11 -13.43 -10.18
N LYS A 33 14.09 -14.57 -10.82
CA LYS A 33 14.41 -15.86 -10.19
C LYS A 33 15.85 -15.91 -9.70
N ASN A 34 16.79 -15.38 -10.48
CA ASN A 34 18.20 -15.30 -10.08
C ASN A 34 18.42 -14.36 -8.88
N SER A 35 17.50 -13.44 -8.65
CA SER A 35 17.51 -12.53 -7.52
C SER A 35 16.76 -13.09 -6.29
N GLY A 36 16.30 -14.33 -6.35
CA GLY A 36 15.59 -14.98 -5.26
C GLY A 36 14.08 -14.79 -5.27
N MET A 37 13.52 -14.21 -6.33
CA MET A 37 12.06 -14.04 -6.47
C MET A 37 11.44 -15.27 -7.10
N SER A 38 10.24 -15.64 -6.68
CA SER A 38 9.50 -16.76 -7.27
C SER A 38 8.80 -16.40 -8.58
N ALA A 39 8.59 -15.11 -8.81
CA ALA A 39 7.90 -14.58 -9.97
C ALA A 39 8.31 -13.11 -10.17
N LEU A 40 7.72 -12.46 -11.17
CA LEU A 40 7.92 -11.02 -11.36
C LEU A 40 7.21 -10.25 -10.23
N PRO A 41 7.93 -9.40 -9.47
CA PRO A 41 7.34 -8.70 -8.34
C PRO A 41 6.60 -7.44 -8.75
N LEU A 42 5.66 -7.05 -7.90
CA LEU A 42 5.09 -5.71 -7.93
C LEU A 42 6.08 -4.74 -7.28
N PRO A 43 6.33 -3.55 -7.87
CA PRO A 43 7.16 -2.56 -7.17
C PRO A 43 6.60 -2.23 -5.79
N GLY A 44 7.48 -2.09 -4.80
CA GLY A 44 7.04 -1.85 -3.42
C GLY A 44 6.15 -0.62 -3.28
N GLN A 45 6.50 0.48 -3.92
CA GLN A 45 5.70 1.71 -3.85
C GLN A 45 4.32 1.54 -4.49
N ALA A 46 4.18 0.66 -5.48
CA ALA A 46 2.89 0.35 -6.07
C ALA A 46 1.97 -0.35 -5.06
N LEU A 47 2.54 -1.12 -4.14
CA LEU A 47 1.77 -1.73 -3.06
C LEU A 47 1.15 -0.66 -2.15
N LEU A 48 1.89 0.40 -1.84
CA LEU A 48 1.36 1.54 -1.08
C LEU A 48 0.26 2.27 -1.84
N LEU A 49 0.40 2.39 -3.16
CA LEU A 49 -0.65 3.00 -4.00
C LEU A 49 -1.95 2.20 -3.91
N LEU A 50 -1.86 0.88 -4.02
CA LEU A 50 -3.04 0.01 -3.91
C LEU A 50 -3.67 0.07 -2.52
N ALA A 51 -2.84 0.11 -1.48
CA ALA A 51 -3.30 0.25 -0.11
C ALA A 51 -4.03 1.58 0.12
N GLY A 52 -3.52 2.66 -0.47
CA GLY A 52 -4.18 3.96 -0.41
C GLY A 52 -5.58 3.93 -1.01
N GLY A 53 -5.74 3.30 -2.16
CA GLY A 53 -7.05 3.11 -2.77
C GLY A 53 -7.97 2.24 -1.92
N ALA A 54 -7.43 1.17 -1.32
CA ALA A 54 -8.20 0.32 -0.43
C ALA A 54 -8.68 1.09 0.81
N ALA A 55 -7.82 1.94 1.38
CA ALA A 55 -8.18 2.78 2.52
C ALA A 55 -9.32 3.73 2.17
N GLU A 56 -9.22 4.39 1.02
CA GLU A 56 -10.24 5.32 0.54
C GLU A 56 -11.59 4.62 0.32
N ASN A 57 -11.57 3.42 -0.24
CA ASN A 57 -12.80 2.68 -0.53
C ASN A 57 -13.35 1.91 0.67
N SER A 58 -12.67 1.91 1.81
CA SER A 58 -13.09 1.14 2.99
C SER A 58 -14.27 1.76 3.74
N GLY A 59 -14.48 3.06 3.59
CA GLY A 59 -15.42 3.83 4.41
C GLY A 59 -14.84 4.25 5.77
N LEU A 60 -13.61 3.84 6.09
CA LEU A 60 -13.01 4.13 7.40
C LEU A 60 -12.39 5.53 7.48
N ILE A 61 -12.11 6.15 6.34
CA ILE A 61 -11.49 7.47 6.28
C ILE A 61 -12.26 8.44 5.37
N ASP A 62 -13.59 8.33 5.36
CA ASP A 62 -14.44 9.16 4.49
C ASP A 62 -14.33 10.65 4.79
N ASP A 63 -13.92 11.01 6.00
CA ASP A 63 -13.69 12.39 6.42
C ASP A 63 -12.25 12.87 6.13
N ALA A 64 -11.43 12.07 5.46
CA ALA A 64 -10.07 12.45 5.10
C ALA A 64 -10.07 13.52 4.01
N ILE A 65 -9.17 14.50 4.18
CA ILE A 65 -8.96 15.59 3.22
C ILE A 65 -7.70 15.32 2.40
N ALA A 66 -6.61 14.88 3.03
CA ALA A 66 -5.34 14.69 2.37
C ALA A 66 -4.44 13.72 3.14
N LEU A 67 -3.62 12.98 2.40
CA LEU A 67 -2.49 12.25 2.96
C LEU A 67 -1.34 13.25 3.16
N VAL A 68 -0.89 13.38 4.39
CA VAL A 68 0.17 14.34 4.75
C VAL A 68 1.54 13.69 4.69
N GLY A 69 1.64 12.43 5.09
CA GLY A 69 2.92 11.74 5.07
C GLY A 69 2.80 10.26 5.39
N LEU A 70 3.85 9.54 5.02
CA LEU A 70 4.06 8.15 5.39
C LEU A 70 5.37 8.08 6.16
N SER A 71 5.37 7.39 7.29
CA SER A 71 6.56 7.24 8.13
C SER A 71 6.75 5.79 8.55
N GLU A 72 7.99 5.45 8.89
CA GLU A 72 8.36 4.10 9.33
C GLU A 72 7.90 3.04 8.33
N THR A 73 8.06 3.32 7.04
CA THR A 73 7.66 2.43 5.97
C THR A 73 8.66 1.31 5.80
N LEU A 74 8.19 0.07 5.92
CA LEU A 74 8.99 -1.12 5.74
C LEU A 74 8.35 -2.02 4.70
N PHE A 75 9.17 -2.53 3.78
CA PHE A 75 8.77 -3.53 2.80
C PHE A 75 9.40 -4.86 3.22
N LEU A 76 8.58 -5.79 3.68
CA LEU A 76 9.04 -7.04 4.31
C LEU A 76 9.08 -8.19 3.32
N LYS A 77 8.11 -8.24 2.40
CA LYS A 77 8.02 -9.27 1.36
C LYS A 77 7.40 -8.68 0.10
N PRO A 78 7.82 -9.14 -1.09
CA PRO A 78 7.21 -8.68 -2.34
C PRO A 78 5.82 -9.28 -2.53
N ALA A 79 4.99 -8.56 -3.30
CA ALA A 79 3.75 -9.09 -3.85
C ALA A 79 4.00 -9.54 -5.29
N PHE A 80 3.33 -10.59 -5.70
CA PHE A 80 3.45 -11.19 -7.04
C PHE A 80 2.10 -11.28 -7.72
N THR A 81 2.12 -11.47 -9.03
CA THR A 81 0.92 -11.81 -9.78
C THR A 81 0.24 -13.03 -9.16
N GLY A 82 -1.06 -12.93 -8.96
CA GLY A 82 -1.88 -13.97 -8.33
C GLY A 82 -2.09 -13.75 -6.84
N ASP A 83 -1.35 -12.86 -6.21
CA ASP A 83 -1.57 -12.54 -4.81
C ASP A 83 -2.84 -11.68 -4.65
N PHE A 84 -3.49 -11.86 -3.51
CA PHE A 84 -4.61 -11.01 -3.07
C PHE A 84 -4.13 -10.22 -1.86
N VAL A 85 -4.11 -8.89 -1.99
CA VAL A 85 -3.61 -8.03 -0.94
C VAL A 85 -4.75 -7.34 -0.21
N THR A 86 -4.64 -7.26 1.11
CA THR A 86 -5.59 -6.56 1.96
C THR A 86 -4.85 -5.58 2.84
N LEU A 87 -5.56 -4.52 3.22
CA LEU A 87 -5.07 -3.52 4.15
C LEU A 87 -5.84 -3.64 5.46
N GLU A 88 -5.13 -3.71 6.57
CA GLU A 88 -5.69 -3.48 7.89
C GLU A 88 -5.30 -2.07 8.31
N LEU A 89 -6.30 -1.27 8.64
CA LEU A 89 -6.17 0.15 8.95
C LEU A 89 -6.62 0.37 10.38
N THR A 90 -5.73 0.93 11.21
CA THR A 90 -6.02 1.19 12.63
C THR A 90 -5.69 2.64 12.95
N GLU A 91 -6.67 3.39 13.44
CA GLU A 91 -6.40 4.74 13.92
C GLU A 91 -5.61 4.68 15.23
N LEU A 92 -4.45 5.33 15.26
CA LEU A 92 -3.56 5.34 16.42
C LEU A 92 -3.84 6.54 17.32
N ASP A 93 -4.03 7.71 16.72
CA ASP A 93 -4.28 8.95 17.44
C ASP A 93 -4.95 9.97 16.52
N ARG A 94 -5.50 11.00 17.12
CA ARG A 94 -6.14 12.11 16.41
C ARG A 94 -6.00 13.37 17.25
N THR A 95 -5.43 14.40 16.66
CA THR A 95 -5.18 15.67 17.34
C THR A 95 -5.87 16.80 16.58
N PRO A 96 -6.76 17.58 17.22
CA PRO A 96 -7.36 18.73 16.55
C PRO A 96 -6.32 19.75 16.13
N THR A 97 -6.56 20.43 15.01
CA THR A 97 -5.74 21.58 14.60
C THR A 97 -6.06 22.79 15.49
N SER A 98 -5.21 23.81 15.44
CA SER A 98 -5.35 24.99 16.30
C SER A 98 -6.70 25.71 16.13
N LYS A 99 -7.31 25.62 14.93
CA LYS A 99 -8.62 26.22 14.67
C LYS A 99 -9.79 25.33 15.05
N GLY A 100 -9.53 24.05 15.34
CA GLY A 100 -10.55 23.09 15.73
C GLY A 100 -11.48 22.61 14.62
N ASP A 101 -11.28 23.07 13.38
CA ASP A 101 -12.11 22.68 12.24
C ASP A 101 -11.61 21.43 11.51
N LYS A 102 -10.38 21.01 11.83
CA LYS A 102 -9.72 19.84 11.25
C LYS A 102 -8.99 19.08 12.33
N ALA A 103 -8.46 17.92 11.95
CA ALA A 103 -7.64 17.10 12.83
C ALA A 103 -6.53 16.44 12.02
N ILE A 104 -5.43 16.13 12.69
CA ILE A 104 -4.37 15.29 12.15
C ILE A 104 -4.52 13.92 12.82
N ALA A 105 -4.71 12.89 12.02
CA ALA A 105 -4.82 11.52 12.50
C ALA A 105 -3.68 10.67 11.95
N ASN A 106 -3.15 9.77 12.78
CA ASN A 106 -2.18 8.78 12.36
C ASN A 106 -2.84 7.42 12.33
N PHE A 107 -2.62 6.70 11.23
CA PHE A 107 -3.17 5.37 11.03
C PHE A 107 -2.04 4.38 10.79
N ALA A 108 -2.10 3.24 11.48
CA ALA A 108 -1.23 2.13 11.15
C ALA A 108 -1.81 1.39 9.95
N TRP A 109 -0.98 1.15 8.93
CA TRP A 109 -1.30 0.33 7.78
C TRP A 109 -0.51 -0.96 7.85
N GLU A 110 -1.20 -2.08 7.76
CA GLU A 110 -0.59 -3.39 7.64
C GLU A 110 -1.15 -4.05 6.38
N ILE A 111 -0.27 -4.33 5.42
CA ILE A 111 -0.64 -4.89 4.12
C ILE A 111 -0.24 -6.35 4.11
N THR A 112 -1.22 -7.23 3.89
CA THR A 112 -0.99 -8.68 3.92
C THR A 112 -1.42 -9.32 2.60
N ASN A 113 -0.89 -10.51 2.33
CA ASN A 113 -1.35 -11.35 1.21
C ASN A 113 -2.37 -12.38 1.70
N GLN A 114 -2.83 -13.25 0.79
CA GLN A 114 -3.85 -14.27 1.08
C GLN A 114 -3.38 -15.34 2.07
N ARG A 115 -2.07 -15.45 2.31
CA ARG A 115 -1.51 -16.38 3.28
C ARG A 115 -1.34 -15.75 4.66
N GLY A 116 -1.78 -14.51 4.83
CA GLY A 116 -1.59 -13.77 6.08
C GLY A 116 -0.18 -13.25 6.30
N GLU A 117 0.68 -13.32 5.30
CA GLU A 117 2.03 -12.77 5.39
C GLU A 117 1.99 -11.25 5.30
N ILE A 118 2.71 -10.58 6.20
CA ILE A 118 2.82 -9.13 6.17
C ILE A 118 3.81 -8.74 5.08
N LEU A 119 3.31 -8.01 4.07
CA LEU A 119 4.13 -7.56 2.95
C LEU A 119 4.77 -6.21 3.22
N ALA A 120 4.03 -5.30 3.84
CA ALA A 120 4.52 -3.97 4.15
C ALA A 120 3.75 -3.37 5.32
N THR A 121 4.41 -2.46 6.02
CA THR A 121 3.79 -1.67 7.08
C THR A 121 4.19 -0.22 6.92
N THR A 122 3.32 0.69 7.34
CA THR A 122 3.63 2.11 7.37
C THR A 122 2.68 2.82 8.33
N THR A 123 3.05 4.03 8.75
CA THR A 123 2.15 4.93 9.48
C THR A 123 1.76 6.07 8.55
N ALA A 124 0.47 6.19 8.29
CA ALA A 124 -0.07 7.23 7.43
C ALA A 124 -0.60 8.39 8.27
N LYS A 125 -0.08 9.58 8.03
CA LYS A 125 -0.56 10.81 8.65
C LYS A 125 -1.56 11.46 7.70
N MET A 126 -2.77 11.70 8.19
CA MET A 126 -3.88 12.20 7.39
C MET A 126 -4.43 13.49 7.98
N LEU A 127 -4.74 14.44 7.12
CA LEU A 127 -5.54 15.60 7.49
C LEU A 127 -7.01 15.20 7.34
N MET A 128 -7.78 15.36 8.41
CA MET A 128 -9.17 14.92 8.50
C MET A 128 -10.07 16.12 8.78
N ARG A 129 -11.35 16.03 8.38
CA ARG A 129 -12.35 16.94 8.90
C ARG A 129 -12.59 16.64 10.38
N ALA A 130 -12.82 17.68 11.14
CA ALA A 130 -13.10 17.52 12.56
C ALA A 130 -14.49 16.96 12.81
#